data_8ca03fb92cc42b4614f8979791520f9c
#
_entry.id   8ca03fb92cc42b4614f8979791520f9c
#
_cell.length_a   1.000
_cell.length_b   1.000
_cell.length_c   1.000
_cell.angle_alpha   90.00
_cell.angle_beta   90.00
_cell.angle_gamma   90.00
#
_symmetry.space_group_name_H-M   'P 1'
#
loop_
_entity.id
_entity.type
_entity.pdbx_description
1 polymer ?
#
loop_
_entity_poly.entity_id
_entity_poly.type
_entity_poly.pdbx_seq_one_letter_code
_entity_poly.pdbx_strand_id
1 'polypeptide(L)'
;MSLDVDSLERLIPEWVQSGDSTGQETLDLHIARYEFAAQQAKPGRLLDMACGAGYGTKLLCDRLSPKAMITGVDISEDAVKYAQANYGDSRIQFKVSNAMTYSDPERFDTIVSLETIEHLPDPKGFVAHLVNILEPGGILIGSVPTTPSVDANPHHLHDFTLETFQGLFHVHQMIEVGRFEQCQPFNPFALVTKREVRAKDIRPNLLKYYLQHPDALIRRIASTLCHGFTNQYMTMAWQKPL
;
A
#
# COMPACT_ATOMS: atom_id res chain seq x y z
N MET A 1 -21.33 12.73 -0.11
CA MET A 1 -20.41 12.93 -1.22
C MET A 1 -19.89 11.56 -1.60
N SER A 2 -20.23 11.00 -2.73
CA SER A 2 -19.78 9.67 -3.13
C SER A 2 -18.36 9.79 -3.67
N LEU A 3 -17.40 9.16 -2.99
CA LEU A 3 -16.08 8.90 -3.55
C LEU A 3 -16.27 8.07 -4.82
N ASP A 4 -15.56 8.44 -5.89
CA ASP A 4 -15.50 7.63 -7.10
C ASP A 4 -14.75 6.34 -6.75
N VAL A 5 -15.52 5.26 -6.59
CA VAL A 5 -15.04 3.94 -6.11
C VAL A 5 -14.17 3.26 -7.15
N ASP A 6 -14.24 3.71 -8.43
CA ASP A 6 -13.55 3.09 -9.54
C ASP A 6 -12.10 3.58 -9.75
N SER A 7 -11.67 4.58 -8.99
CA SER A 7 -10.30 5.07 -9.09
C SER A 7 -9.42 4.53 -7.98
N LEU A 8 -8.61 3.51 -8.28
CA LEU A 8 -7.58 2.93 -7.42
C LEU A 8 -8.15 2.21 -6.18
N GLU A 9 -7.88 0.98 -5.99
CA GLU A 9 -8.17 0.01 -4.91
C GLU A 9 -8.28 0.60 -3.48
N ARG A 10 -9.09 1.67 -3.30
CA ARG A 10 -9.22 2.33 -2.01
C ARG A 10 -10.12 1.56 -1.08
N LEU A 11 -9.55 1.14 0.02
CA LEU A 11 -10.29 0.55 1.12
C LEU A 11 -10.86 1.66 2.01
N ILE A 12 -12.17 1.64 2.22
CA ILE A 12 -12.87 2.55 3.13
C ILE A 12 -13.54 1.68 4.20
N PRO A 13 -13.06 1.74 5.47
CA PRO A 13 -13.54 0.87 6.54
C PRO A 13 -15.06 0.91 6.71
N GLU A 14 -15.66 2.08 6.60
CA GLU A 14 -17.09 2.32 6.78
C GLU A 14 -17.96 1.70 5.67
N TRP A 15 -17.33 1.30 4.55
CA TRP A 15 -18.03 0.67 3.42
C TRP A 15 -17.89 -0.83 3.39
N VAL A 16 -17.10 -1.40 4.29
CA VAL A 16 -17.03 -2.85 4.49
C VAL A 16 -18.35 -3.30 5.11
N GLN A 17 -19.15 -4.01 4.33
CA GLN A 17 -20.48 -4.44 4.76
C GLN A 17 -20.41 -5.56 5.80
N SER A 18 -21.37 -5.55 6.72
CA SER A 18 -21.56 -6.69 7.64
C SER A 18 -21.83 -7.96 6.86
N GLY A 19 -20.94 -8.97 7.00
CA GLY A 19 -21.00 -10.23 6.28
C GLY A 19 -20.10 -10.32 5.05
N ASP A 20 -19.40 -9.23 4.66
CA ASP A 20 -18.31 -9.27 3.68
C ASP A 20 -17.00 -9.72 4.37
N SER A 21 -16.85 -11.04 4.47
CA SER A 21 -15.67 -11.64 5.13
C SER A 21 -14.35 -11.25 4.43
N THR A 22 -14.36 -11.12 3.11
CA THR A 22 -13.17 -10.79 2.32
C THR A 22 -12.80 -9.32 2.46
N GLY A 23 -13.79 -8.43 2.48
CA GLY A 23 -13.58 -7.01 2.76
C GLY A 23 -13.01 -6.79 4.16
N GLN A 24 -13.57 -7.49 5.16
CA GLN A 24 -13.09 -7.43 6.54
C GLN A 24 -11.66 -7.95 6.67
N GLU A 25 -11.35 -9.11 6.08
CA GLU A 25 -10.00 -9.68 6.07
C GLU A 25 -8.99 -8.73 5.40
N THR A 26 -9.37 -8.11 4.29
CA THR A 26 -8.52 -7.12 3.62
C THR A 26 -8.27 -5.90 4.52
N LEU A 27 -9.31 -5.40 5.19
CA LEU A 27 -9.18 -4.30 6.14
C LEU A 27 -8.25 -4.68 7.31
N ASP A 28 -8.43 -5.87 7.87
CA ASP A 28 -7.60 -6.36 8.98
C ASP A 28 -6.11 -6.46 8.58
N LEU A 29 -5.83 -6.90 7.36
CA LEU A 29 -4.48 -6.93 6.81
C LEU A 29 -3.88 -5.53 6.67
N HIS A 30 -4.66 -4.55 6.20
CA HIS A 30 -4.21 -3.16 6.10
C HIS A 30 -3.96 -2.55 7.48
N ILE A 31 -4.88 -2.75 8.43
CA ILE A 31 -4.71 -2.30 9.81
C ILE A 31 -3.42 -2.88 10.41
N ALA A 32 -3.17 -4.18 10.23
CA ALA A 32 -1.97 -4.83 10.74
C ALA A 32 -0.67 -4.25 10.16
N ARG A 33 -0.66 -3.82 8.87
CA ARG A 33 0.48 -3.12 8.28
C ARG A 33 0.73 -1.76 8.92
N TYR A 34 -0.33 -0.98 9.16
CA TYR A 34 -0.23 0.30 9.85
C TYR A 34 0.20 0.14 11.31
N GLU A 35 -0.26 -0.91 12.02
CA GLU A 35 0.22 -1.24 13.36
C GLU A 35 1.72 -1.59 13.36
N PHE A 36 2.18 -2.38 12.40
CA PHE A 36 3.60 -2.64 12.21
C PHE A 36 4.37 -1.33 11.94
N ALA A 37 3.84 -0.48 11.04
CA ALA A 37 4.46 0.81 10.74
C ALA A 37 4.57 1.70 11.99
N ALA A 38 3.53 1.75 12.83
CA ALA A 38 3.54 2.50 14.07
C ALA A 38 4.61 1.99 15.06
N GLN A 39 4.85 0.66 15.12
CA GLN A 39 5.88 0.06 15.97
C GLN A 39 7.31 0.38 15.51
N GLN A 40 7.50 0.57 14.20
CA GLN A 40 8.82 0.88 13.61
C GLN A 40 9.09 2.38 13.54
N ALA A 41 8.05 3.21 13.64
CA ALA A 41 8.15 4.65 13.43
C ALA A 41 8.99 5.33 14.51
N LYS A 42 9.79 6.30 14.07
CA LYS A 42 10.49 7.24 14.96
C LYS A 42 9.58 8.39 15.38
N PRO A 43 9.77 8.93 16.59
CA PRO A 43 9.10 10.16 16.99
C PRO A 43 9.49 11.32 16.09
N GLY A 44 8.55 12.26 15.87
CA GLY A 44 8.79 13.45 15.09
C GLY A 44 7.79 13.65 13.96
N ARG A 45 8.27 14.03 12.79
CA ARG A 45 7.46 14.25 11.59
C ARG A 45 7.29 12.97 10.81
N LEU A 46 6.06 12.59 10.54
CA LEU A 46 5.73 11.40 9.77
C LEU A 46 4.98 11.77 8.49
N LEU A 47 5.35 11.13 7.39
CA LEU A 47 4.64 11.20 6.11
C LEU A 47 3.96 9.86 5.84
N ASP A 48 2.66 9.88 5.58
CA ASP A 48 1.89 8.76 5.03
C ASP A 48 1.64 9.06 3.55
N MET A 49 2.44 8.44 2.68
CA MET A 49 2.45 8.71 1.24
C MET A 49 1.52 7.75 0.51
N ALA A 50 0.58 8.30 -0.24
CA ALA A 50 -0.58 7.63 -0.83
C ALA A 50 -1.54 7.11 0.27
N CYS A 51 -1.93 8.01 1.18
CA CYS A 51 -2.71 7.70 2.38
C CYS A 51 -4.18 7.28 2.10
N GLY A 52 -4.63 7.37 0.85
CA GLY A 52 -5.99 6.99 0.46
C GLY A 52 -7.07 7.71 1.25
N ALA A 53 -8.01 6.94 1.83
CA ALA A 53 -9.12 7.46 2.63
C ALA A 53 -8.71 8.02 4.00
N GLY A 54 -7.45 7.87 4.43
CA GLY A 54 -6.88 8.51 5.62
C GLY A 54 -7.05 7.75 6.95
N TYR A 55 -7.74 6.61 6.97
CA TYR A 55 -7.92 5.83 8.21
C TYR A 55 -6.59 5.32 8.78
N GLY A 56 -5.65 4.92 7.90
CA GLY A 56 -4.31 4.50 8.30
C GLY A 56 -3.49 5.64 8.90
N THR A 57 -3.55 6.83 8.30
CA THR A 57 -2.96 8.06 8.86
C THR A 57 -3.49 8.35 10.26
N LYS A 58 -4.81 8.20 10.47
CA LYS A 58 -5.44 8.36 11.79
C LYS A 58 -4.96 7.30 12.79
N LEU A 59 -4.85 6.04 12.35
CA LEU A 59 -4.31 4.97 13.18
C LEU A 59 -2.88 5.27 13.63
N LEU A 60 -2.01 5.71 12.72
CA LEU A 60 -0.65 6.16 13.06
C LEU A 60 -0.68 7.28 14.10
N CYS A 61 -1.55 8.28 13.91
CA CYS A 61 -1.72 9.39 14.86
C CYS A 61 -2.10 8.91 16.27
N ASP A 62 -2.98 7.92 16.36
CA ASP A 62 -3.47 7.39 17.64
C ASP A 62 -2.44 6.49 18.34
N ARG A 63 -1.53 5.86 17.59
CA ARG A 63 -0.47 4.97 18.14
C ARG A 63 0.80 5.71 18.50
N LEU A 64 1.07 6.83 17.86
CA LEU A 64 2.33 7.57 18.04
C LEU A 64 2.25 8.56 19.20
N SER A 65 3.43 9.03 19.62
CA SER A 65 3.56 10.06 20.64
C SER A 65 2.65 11.28 20.35
N PRO A 66 2.04 11.91 21.37
CA PRO A 66 1.27 13.14 21.20
C PRO A 66 2.00 14.32 20.55
N LYS A 67 3.34 14.24 20.46
CA LYS A 67 4.18 15.22 19.78
C LYS A 67 4.41 14.92 18.30
N ALA A 68 4.00 13.75 17.81
CA ALA A 68 4.15 13.40 16.41
C ALA A 68 3.22 14.26 15.55
N MET A 69 3.76 14.80 14.46
CA MET A 69 3.01 15.54 13.43
C MET A 69 2.97 14.69 12.17
N ILE A 70 1.79 14.46 11.63
CA ILE A 70 1.58 13.54 10.52
C ILE A 70 1.06 14.30 9.31
N THR A 71 1.67 14.05 8.17
CA THR A 71 1.19 14.50 6.87
C THR A 71 0.71 13.30 6.08
N GLY A 72 -0.58 13.26 5.73
CA GLY A 72 -1.14 12.30 4.78
C GLY A 72 -1.19 12.94 3.39
N VAL A 73 -0.65 12.26 2.39
CA VAL A 73 -0.63 12.73 1.00
C VAL A 73 -1.31 11.71 0.10
N ASP A 74 -2.24 12.16 -0.72
CA ASP A 74 -2.84 11.35 -1.79
C ASP A 74 -3.04 12.20 -3.06
N ILE A 75 -3.05 11.56 -4.23
CA ILE A 75 -3.27 12.26 -5.50
C ILE A 75 -4.73 12.64 -5.70
N SER A 76 -5.67 11.95 -5.05
CA SER A 76 -7.10 12.15 -5.19
C SER A 76 -7.60 13.23 -4.24
N GLU A 77 -8.14 14.30 -4.84
CA GLU A 77 -8.78 15.38 -4.10
C GLU A 77 -9.99 14.86 -3.25
N ASP A 78 -10.76 13.92 -3.80
CA ASP A 78 -11.92 13.34 -3.10
C ASP A 78 -11.51 12.47 -1.92
N ALA A 79 -10.44 11.68 -2.05
CA ALA A 79 -9.89 10.90 -0.95
C ALA A 79 -9.39 11.81 0.17
N VAL A 80 -8.66 12.87 -0.17
CA VAL A 80 -8.15 13.85 0.80
C VAL A 80 -9.30 14.59 1.50
N LYS A 81 -10.34 15.01 0.77
CA LYS A 81 -11.55 15.62 1.37
C LYS A 81 -12.24 14.66 2.33
N TYR A 82 -12.37 13.39 1.94
CA TYR A 82 -12.95 12.36 2.80
C TYR A 82 -12.10 12.16 4.05
N ALA A 83 -10.78 12.02 3.92
CA ALA A 83 -9.85 11.87 5.01
C ALA A 83 -9.92 13.05 6.01
N GLN A 84 -9.96 14.28 5.51
CA GLN A 84 -10.12 15.48 6.35
C GLN A 84 -11.43 15.49 7.13
N ALA A 85 -12.53 15.08 6.48
CA ALA A 85 -13.86 15.11 7.09
C ALA A 85 -14.05 14.03 8.16
N ASN A 86 -13.45 12.83 7.98
CA ASN A 86 -13.71 11.68 8.82
C ASN A 86 -12.57 11.39 9.82
N TYR A 87 -11.32 11.76 9.49
CA TYR A 87 -10.13 11.40 10.25
C TYR A 87 -9.26 12.62 10.63
N GLY A 88 -9.82 13.84 10.53
CA GLY A 88 -9.14 15.08 10.93
C GLY A 88 -8.73 15.06 12.39
N ASP A 89 -7.49 15.50 12.68
CA ASP A 89 -6.92 15.68 14.02
C ASP A 89 -6.00 16.90 13.99
N SER A 90 -5.79 17.57 15.10
CA SER A 90 -4.89 18.74 15.18
C SER A 90 -3.43 18.41 14.82
N ARG A 91 -3.05 17.15 14.90
CA ARG A 91 -1.72 16.63 14.55
C ARG A 91 -1.64 16.08 13.12
N ILE A 92 -2.75 16.07 12.38
CA ILE A 92 -2.78 15.52 11.01
C ILE A 92 -3.03 16.64 10.00
N GLN A 93 -2.23 16.67 8.96
CA GLN A 93 -2.44 17.50 7.79
C GLN A 93 -2.60 16.61 6.55
N PHE A 94 -3.78 16.64 5.91
CA PHE A 94 -3.99 15.97 4.63
C PHE A 94 -3.73 16.92 3.46
N LYS A 95 -3.00 16.45 2.44
CA LYS A 95 -2.62 17.23 1.26
C LYS A 95 -2.90 16.46 -0.04
N VAL A 96 -3.40 17.16 -1.03
CA VAL A 96 -3.50 16.63 -2.40
C VAL A 96 -2.16 16.85 -3.09
N SER A 97 -1.48 15.77 -3.48
CA SER A 97 -0.25 15.86 -4.26
C SER A 97 0.09 14.53 -4.93
N ASN A 98 0.92 14.62 -5.98
CA ASN A 98 1.49 13.44 -6.61
C ASN A 98 2.66 12.90 -5.78
N ALA A 99 2.60 11.62 -5.43
CA ALA A 99 3.61 10.93 -4.63
C ALA A 99 5.02 10.99 -5.24
N MET A 100 5.12 11.00 -6.57
CA MET A 100 6.40 11.07 -7.29
C MET A 100 7.11 12.43 -7.17
N THR A 101 6.38 13.49 -6.82
CA THR A 101 6.91 14.87 -6.85
C THR A 101 6.62 15.66 -5.58
N TYR A 102 5.94 15.06 -4.61
CA TYR A 102 5.65 15.73 -3.35
C TYR A 102 6.93 16.19 -2.66
N SER A 103 6.94 17.41 -2.21
CA SER A 103 8.06 17.98 -1.44
C SER A 103 7.53 18.75 -0.24
N ASP A 104 8.35 18.81 0.79
CA ASP A 104 8.11 19.59 1.99
C ASP A 104 9.39 20.35 2.33
N PRO A 105 9.34 21.56 2.92
CA PRO A 105 10.53 22.31 3.30
C PRO A 105 11.44 21.58 4.28
N GLU A 106 10.85 20.74 5.12
CA GLU A 106 11.56 19.94 6.12
C GLU A 106 11.42 18.45 5.80
N ARG A 107 12.45 17.68 6.12
CA ARG A 107 12.45 16.23 5.97
C ARG A 107 11.60 15.56 7.03
N PHE A 108 11.38 14.26 6.85
CA PHE A 108 10.57 13.42 7.73
C PHE A 108 11.44 12.43 8.51
N ASP A 109 11.12 12.23 9.79
CA ASP A 109 11.76 11.20 10.63
C ASP A 109 11.27 9.80 10.25
N THR A 110 10.01 9.71 9.76
CA THR A 110 9.41 8.46 9.28
C THR A 110 8.60 8.72 8.02
N ILE A 111 8.72 7.83 7.04
CA ILE A 111 7.85 7.79 5.86
C ILE A 111 7.20 6.42 5.78
N VAL A 112 5.89 6.39 5.58
CA VAL A 112 5.09 5.19 5.35
C VAL A 112 4.51 5.28 3.94
N SER A 113 4.59 4.19 3.15
CA SER A 113 3.96 4.07 1.83
C SER A 113 3.60 2.61 1.59
N LEU A 114 2.32 2.29 1.81
CA LEU A 114 1.81 0.92 1.79
C LEU A 114 0.99 0.67 0.53
N GLU A 115 1.24 -0.49 -0.14
CA GLU A 115 0.52 -0.91 -1.35
C GLU A 115 0.44 0.24 -2.39
N THR A 116 1.60 0.80 -2.74
CA THR A 116 1.70 1.97 -3.61
C THR A 116 2.72 1.76 -4.73
N ILE A 117 3.85 1.15 -4.40
CA ILE A 117 5.03 1.04 -5.28
C ILE A 117 4.70 0.29 -6.56
N GLU A 118 3.85 -0.74 -6.48
CA GLU A 118 3.40 -1.57 -7.60
C GLU A 118 2.54 -0.82 -8.62
N HIS A 119 1.92 0.29 -8.22
CA HIS A 119 1.07 1.13 -9.08
C HIS A 119 1.84 2.25 -9.80
N LEU A 120 3.07 2.50 -9.41
CA LEU A 120 3.83 3.65 -9.93
C LEU A 120 4.64 3.29 -11.16
N PRO A 121 4.75 4.20 -12.15
CA PRO A 121 5.48 3.93 -13.39
C PRO A 121 7.00 3.77 -13.18
N ASP A 122 7.56 4.39 -12.14
CA ASP A 122 8.98 4.33 -11.81
C ASP A 122 9.19 4.05 -10.30
N PRO A 123 9.13 2.78 -9.88
CA PRO A 123 9.38 2.40 -8.48
C PRO A 123 10.75 2.82 -7.95
N LYS A 124 11.79 2.77 -8.80
CA LYS A 124 13.16 3.16 -8.40
C LYS A 124 13.25 4.64 -8.13
N GLY A 125 12.74 5.46 -9.05
CA GLY A 125 12.69 6.92 -8.87
C GLY A 125 11.83 7.32 -7.67
N PHE A 126 10.74 6.61 -7.41
CA PHE A 126 9.91 6.85 -6.25
C PHE A 126 10.64 6.57 -4.93
N VAL A 127 11.27 5.40 -4.78
CA VAL A 127 12.05 5.09 -3.57
C VAL A 127 13.22 6.07 -3.40
N ALA A 128 13.93 6.42 -4.48
CA ALA A 128 14.97 7.45 -4.45
C ALA A 128 14.43 8.80 -3.94
N HIS A 129 13.24 9.19 -4.41
CA HIS A 129 12.56 10.40 -3.97
C HIS A 129 12.23 10.35 -2.47
N LEU A 130 11.63 9.26 -1.96
CA LEU A 130 11.32 9.09 -0.55
C LEU A 130 12.59 9.13 0.32
N VAL A 131 13.67 8.47 -0.11
CA VAL A 131 14.96 8.51 0.59
C VAL A 131 15.52 9.94 0.65
N ASN A 132 15.33 10.75 -0.39
CA ASN A 132 15.80 12.13 -0.41
C ASN A 132 15.08 13.02 0.62
N ILE A 133 13.78 12.85 0.80
CA ILE A 133 12.97 13.63 1.76
C ILE A 133 12.94 13.04 3.17
N LEU A 134 13.62 11.91 3.40
CA LEU A 134 13.81 11.26 4.70
C LEU A 134 15.03 11.83 5.40
N GLU A 135 14.96 12.06 6.71
CA GLU A 135 16.09 12.47 7.53
C GLU A 135 17.19 11.39 7.57
N PRO A 136 18.48 11.76 7.70
CA PRO A 136 19.52 10.80 8.07
C PRO A 136 19.12 10.07 9.35
N GLY A 137 19.27 8.74 9.38
CA GLY A 137 18.79 7.90 10.46
C GLY A 137 17.26 7.70 10.50
N GLY A 138 16.49 8.34 9.63
CA GLY A 138 15.03 8.18 9.54
C GLY A 138 14.61 6.78 9.07
N ILE A 139 13.33 6.47 9.22
CA ILE A 139 12.74 5.16 8.86
C ILE A 139 11.81 5.31 7.66
N LEU A 140 12.02 4.47 6.64
CA LEU A 140 11.12 4.32 5.49
C LEU A 140 10.44 2.94 5.57
N ILE A 141 9.11 2.94 5.54
CA ILE A 141 8.31 1.71 5.63
C ILE A 141 7.50 1.60 4.35
N GLY A 142 7.65 0.48 3.65
CA GLY A 142 6.93 0.20 2.42
C GLY A 142 6.33 -1.19 2.41
N SER A 143 5.26 -1.38 1.65
CA SER A 143 4.71 -2.72 1.37
C SER A 143 4.42 -2.91 -0.10
N VAL A 144 4.46 -4.17 -0.53
CA VAL A 144 4.07 -4.61 -1.87
C VAL A 144 3.49 -6.03 -1.81
N PRO A 145 2.60 -6.42 -2.74
CA PRO A 145 2.29 -7.81 -2.97
C PRO A 145 3.51 -8.54 -3.55
N THR A 146 3.79 -9.75 -3.04
CA THR A 146 4.88 -10.60 -3.52
C THR A 146 4.39 -11.81 -4.32
N THR A 147 3.08 -11.99 -4.42
CA THR A 147 2.46 -12.89 -5.39
C THR A 147 2.19 -12.12 -6.69
N PRO A 148 2.56 -12.65 -7.86
CA PRO A 148 2.31 -11.97 -9.14
C PRO A 148 0.85 -11.60 -9.34
N SER A 149 0.60 -10.34 -9.65
CA SER A 149 -0.74 -9.74 -9.67
C SER A 149 -1.02 -8.90 -10.92
N VAL A 150 -0.01 -8.46 -11.65
CA VAL A 150 -0.12 -7.61 -12.86
C VAL A 150 -1.08 -8.20 -13.90
N ASP A 151 -1.05 -9.52 -14.10
CA ASP A 151 -1.94 -10.18 -15.06
C ASP A 151 -3.41 -10.23 -14.60
N ALA A 152 -3.67 -10.19 -13.30
CA ALA A 152 -5.00 -10.23 -12.75
C ALA A 152 -5.57 -8.83 -12.45
N ASN A 153 -4.74 -7.92 -11.99
CA ASN A 153 -5.11 -6.56 -11.58
C ASN A 153 -4.62 -5.54 -12.61
N PRO A 154 -5.52 -4.80 -13.28
CA PRO A 154 -5.13 -3.84 -14.31
C PRO A 154 -4.41 -2.59 -13.76
N HIS A 155 -4.47 -2.35 -12.46
CA HIS A 155 -3.84 -1.19 -11.81
C HIS A 155 -2.41 -1.48 -11.37
N HIS A 156 -2.01 -2.75 -11.25
CA HIS A 156 -0.64 -3.12 -10.95
C HIS A 156 0.23 -3.04 -12.21
N LEU A 157 1.31 -2.29 -12.13
CA LEU A 157 2.28 -2.13 -13.22
C LEU A 157 3.49 -3.04 -13.04
N HIS A 158 3.76 -3.50 -11.82
CA HIS A 158 4.94 -4.28 -11.47
C HIS A 158 4.57 -5.45 -10.54
N ASP A 159 5.20 -6.59 -10.81
CA ASP A 159 5.25 -7.73 -9.89
C ASP A 159 6.57 -7.67 -9.10
N PHE A 160 6.49 -7.87 -7.79
CA PHE A 160 7.66 -7.90 -6.92
C PHE A 160 7.90 -9.31 -6.36
N THR A 161 9.17 -9.67 -6.23
CA THR A 161 9.65 -10.70 -5.32
C THR A 161 10.27 -10.00 -4.10
N LEU A 162 10.53 -10.75 -3.03
CA LEU A 162 11.27 -10.21 -1.88
C LEU A 162 12.60 -9.57 -2.33
N GLU A 163 13.36 -10.24 -3.18
CA GLU A 163 14.67 -9.77 -3.67
C GLU A 163 14.55 -8.47 -4.47
N THR A 164 13.59 -8.39 -5.42
CA THR A 164 13.42 -7.19 -6.24
C THR A 164 12.90 -6.01 -5.42
N PHE A 165 12.05 -6.25 -4.42
CA PHE A 165 11.60 -5.23 -3.49
C PHE A 165 12.74 -4.72 -2.62
N GLN A 166 13.53 -5.60 -2.00
CA GLN A 166 14.73 -5.23 -1.24
C GLN A 166 15.74 -4.44 -2.08
N GLY A 167 15.90 -4.83 -3.34
CA GLY A 167 16.81 -4.16 -4.28
C GLY A 167 16.52 -2.68 -4.47
N LEU A 168 15.25 -2.24 -4.32
CA LEU A 168 14.89 -0.81 -4.41
C LEU A 168 15.54 0.03 -3.30
N PHE A 169 15.79 -0.56 -2.14
CA PHE A 169 16.33 0.14 -0.96
C PHE A 169 17.84 -0.05 -0.81
N HIS A 170 18.36 -1.24 -1.16
CA HIS A 170 19.79 -1.55 -1.04
C HIS A 170 20.67 -0.62 -1.89
N VAL A 171 20.21 -0.19 -3.06
CA VAL A 171 20.95 0.77 -3.90
C VAL A 171 21.16 2.12 -3.22
N HIS A 172 20.36 2.44 -2.20
CA HIS A 172 20.47 3.64 -1.37
C HIS A 172 21.16 3.37 -0.02
N GLN A 173 21.78 2.18 0.15
CA GLN A 173 22.45 1.76 1.38
C GLN A 173 21.53 1.74 2.61
N MET A 174 20.22 1.63 2.39
CA MET A 174 19.24 1.52 3.47
C MET A 174 19.45 0.20 4.22
N ILE A 175 19.29 0.22 5.54
CA ILE A 175 19.48 -0.93 6.43
C ILE A 175 18.10 -1.46 6.83
N GLU A 176 17.81 -2.73 6.55
CA GLU A 176 16.59 -3.38 7.00
C GLU A 176 16.58 -3.45 8.54
N VAL A 177 15.50 -2.95 9.16
CA VAL A 177 15.32 -2.93 10.63
C VAL A 177 14.06 -3.66 11.08
N GLY A 178 13.17 -4.01 10.15
CA GLY A 178 11.97 -4.79 10.45
C GLY A 178 11.32 -5.36 9.21
N ARG A 179 10.61 -6.48 9.39
CA ARG A 179 9.89 -7.20 8.35
C ARG A 179 8.58 -7.77 8.88
N PHE A 180 7.54 -7.71 8.08
CA PHE A 180 6.22 -8.25 8.40
C PHE A 180 5.64 -8.91 7.15
N GLU A 181 5.46 -10.21 7.20
CA GLU A 181 4.92 -11.03 6.13
C GLU A 181 3.44 -11.33 6.40
N GLN A 182 2.62 -11.23 5.36
CA GLN A 182 1.21 -11.57 5.43
C GLN A 182 0.84 -12.50 4.30
N CYS A 183 -0.06 -13.44 4.61
CA CYS A 183 -0.62 -14.37 3.65
C CYS A 183 -2.14 -14.30 3.74
N GLN A 184 -2.79 -14.04 2.61
CA GLN A 184 -4.23 -14.01 2.49
C GLN A 184 -4.70 -15.14 1.59
N PRO A 185 -5.31 -16.20 2.12
CA PRO A 185 -5.94 -17.23 1.32
C PRO A 185 -7.18 -16.66 0.61
N PHE A 186 -7.45 -17.14 -0.60
CA PHE A 186 -8.67 -16.81 -1.31
C PHE A 186 -9.35 -18.05 -1.87
N ASN A 187 -10.67 -18.01 -1.93
CA ASN A 187 -11.46 -19.08 -2.52
C ASN A 187 -11.66 -18.80 -4.02
N PRO A 188 -11.09 -19.61 -4.93
CA PRO A 188 -11.25 -19.40 -6.37
C PRO A 188 -12.71 -19.50 -6.84
N PHE A 189 -13.57 -20.25 -6.14
CA PHE A 189 -14.99 -20.33 -6.47
C PHE A 189 -15.76 -19.05 -6.11
N ALA A 190 -15.35 -18.34 -5.06
CA ALA A 190 -15.95 -17.07 -4.68
C ALA A 190 -15.66 -15.97 -5.73
N LEU A 191 -14.48 -16.01 -6.35
CA LEU A 191 -14.12 -15.11 -7.46
C LEU A 191 -15.02 -15.31 -8.70
N VAL A 192 -15.39 -16.58 -8.99
CA VAL A 192 -16.28 -16.90 -10.12
C VAL A 192 -17.72 -16.44 -9.87
N THR A 193 -18.18 -16.47 -8.63
CA THR A 193 -19.56 -16.11 -8.27
C THR A 193 -19.77 -14.59 -8.11
N LYS A 194 -18.71 -13.77 -8.25
CA LYS A 194 -18.73 -12.30 -8.12
C LYS A 194 -19.37 -11.78 -6.82
N ARG A 195 -19.37 -12.57 -5.76
CA ARG A 195 -19.92 -12.20 -4.46
C ARG A 195 -18.95 -11.45 -3.57
N GLU A 196 -17.68 -11.33 -3.99
CA GLU A 196 -16.62 -10.67 -3.25
C GLU A 196 -16.31 -9.26 -3.82
N VAL A 197 -16.09 -8.29 -2.95
CA VAL A 197 -15.71 -6.90 -3.31
C VAL A 197 -14.43 -6.89 -4.16
N ARG A 198 -13.49 -7.80 -3.89
CA ARG A 198 -12.27 -8.02 -4.69
C ARG A 198 -12.49 -8.37 -6.16
N ALA A 199 -13.67 -8.89 -6.51
CA ALA A 199 -13.98 -9.15 -7.92
C ALA A 199 -14.02 -7.89 -8.77
N LYS A 200 -14.09 -6.70 -8.16
CA LYS A 200 -14.03 -5.40 -8.83
C LYS A 200 -12.63 -5.06 -9.32
N ASP A 201 -11.60 -5.48 -8.57
CA ASP A 201 -10.20 -5.19 -8.88
C ASP A 201 -9.61 -6.19 -9.88
N ILE A 202 -10.38 -7.23 -10.21
CA ILE A 202 -9.98 -8.22 -11.22
C ILE A 202 -10.27 -7.67 -12.61
N ARG A 203 -9.28 -7.81 -13.49
CA ARG A 203 -9.37 -7.44 -14.90
C ARG A 203 -10.68 -7.95 -15.54
N PRO A 204 -11.49 -7.10 -16.18
CA PRO A 204 -12.72 -7.52 -16.83
C PRO A 204 -12.38 -8.49 -17.98
N ASN A 205 -13.23 -9.53 -18.17
CA ASN A 205 -13.04 -10.56 -19.18
C ASN A 205 -11.68 -11.29 -19.09
N LEU A 206 -11.27 -11.69 -17.90
CA LEU A 206 -10.00 -12.34 -17.59
C LEU A 206 -9.76 -13.57 -18.51
N LEU A 207 -10.79 -14.34 -18.85
CA LEU A 207 -10.67 -15.48 -19.76
C LEU A 207 -10.23 -15.03 -21.16
N LYS A 208 -10.82 -13.95 -21.70
CA LYS A 208 -10.41 -13.38 -22.99
C LYS A 208 -8.98 -12.86 -22.94
N TYR A 209 -8.61 -12.23 -21.84
CA TYR A 209 -7.25 -11.76 -21.60
C TYR A 209 -6.23 -12.91 -21.66
N TYR A 210 -6.47 -14.01 -20.96
CA TYR A 210 -5.57 -15.17 -20.98
C TYR A 210 -5.52 -15.89 -22.33
N LEU A 211 -6.61 -15.87 -23.10
CA LEU A 211 -6.59 -16.39 -24.49
C LEU A 211 -5.70 -15.52 -25.41
N GLN A 212 -5.64 -14.23 -25.17
CA GLN A 212 -4.79 -13.29 -25.92
C GLN A 212 -3.34 -13.25 -25.40
N HIS A 213 -3.13 -13.61 -24.12
CA HIS A 213 -1.83 -13.61 -23.44
C HIS A 213 -1.57 -14.99 -22.79
N PRO A 214 -1.24 -16.01 -23.57
CA PRO A 214 -1.03 -17.37 -23.04
C PRO A 214 0.15 -17.47 -22.08
N ASP A 215 1.15 -16.60 -22.21
CA ASP A 215 2.26 -16.45 -21.28
C ASP A 215 1.80 -15.99 -19.89
N ALA A 216 0.82 -15.09 -19.81
CA ALA A 216 0.20 -14.65 -18.56
C ALA A 216 -0.54 -15.82 -17.86
N LEU A 217 -1.23 -16.66 -18.62
CA LEU A 217 -1.86 -17.85 -18.08
C LEU A 217 -0.82 -18.84 -17.50
N ILE A 218 0.30 -19.04 -18.19
CA ILE A 218 1.38 -19.90 -17.71
C ILE A 218 1.96 -19.35 -16.41
N ARG A 219 2.24 -18.03 -16.33
CA ARG A 219 2.71 -17.38 -15.10
C ARG A 219 1.72 -17.58 -13.96
N ARG A 220 0.41 -17.40 -14.23
CA ARG A 220 -0.65 -17.60 -13.23
C ARG A 220 -0.72 -19.03 -12.73
N ILE A 221 -0.65 -20.01 -13.59
CA ILE A 221 -0.62 -21.43 -13.22
C ILE A 221 0.63 -21.73 -12.39
N ALA A 222 1.82 -21.28 -12.82
CA ALA A 222 3.06 -21.46 -12.09
C ALA A 222 2.99 -20.82 -10.68
N SER A 223 2.49 -19.59 -10.59
CA SER A 223 2.27 -18.91 -9.30
C SER A 223 1.33 -19.70 -8.39
N THR A 224 0.21 -20.21 -8.93
CA THR A 224 -0.73 -21.01 -8.15
C THR A 224 -0.12 -22.33 -7.67
N LEU A 225 0.73 -22.95 -8.47
CA LEU A 225 1.46 -24.18 -8.08
C LEU A 225 2.51 -23.91 -6.99
N CYS A 226 3.14 -22.74 -7.01
CA CYS A 226 4.17 -22.35 -6.04
C CYS A 226 3.58 -21.84 -4.71
N HIS A 227 2.51 -21.06 -4.78
CA HIS A 227 1.97 -20.32 -3.62
C HIS A 227 0.57 -20.78 -3.18
N GLY A 228 -0.04 -21.72 -3.91
CA GLY A 228 -1.45 -22.11 -3.72
C GLY A 228 -2.40 -20.97 -4.11
N PHE A 229 -3.61 -21.00 -3.55
CA PHE A 229 -4.61 -19.92 -3.71
C PHE A 229 -4.43 -18.89 -2.60
N THR A 230 -3.29 -18.18 -2.64
CA THR A 230 -2.95 -17.15 -1.65
C THR A 230 -2.42 -15.89 -2.32
N ASN A 231 -2.65 -14.74 -1.70
CA ASN A 231 -1.90 -13.52 -1.95
C ASN A 231 -0.93 -13.32 -0.80
N GLN A 232 0.32 -13.08 -1.13
CA GLN A 232 1.36 -12.81 -0.16
C GLN A 232 1.76 -11.34 -0.25
N TYR A 233 2.00 -10.74 0.90
CA TYR A 233 2.40 -9.34 1.03
C TYR A 233 3.62 -9.24 1.91
N MET A 234 4.50 -8.33 1.55
CA MET A 234 5.70 -8.01 2.31
C MET A 234 5.67 -6.55 2.73
N THR A 235 5.75 -6.30 4.02
CA THR A 235 5.97 -4.96 4.60
C THR A 235 7.34 -4.93 5.24
N MET A 236 8.15 -3.91 4.91
CA MET A 236 9.51 -3.80 5.42
C MET A 236 9.79 -2.39 5.92
N ALA A 237 10.58 -2.31 6.97
CA ALA A 237 11.09 -1.06 7.54
C ALA A 237 12.59 -0.96 7.29
N TRP A 238 13.03 0.20 6.81
CA TRP A 238 14.39 0.49 6.40
C TRP A 238 14.90 1.75 7.08
N GLN A 239 16.07 1.69 7.65
CA GLN A 239 16.73 2.87 8.23
C GLN A 239 17.70 3.48 7.23
N LYS A 240 17.59 4.80 7.02
CA LYS A 240 18.58 5.57 6.28
C LYS A 240 19.86 5.70 7.11
N PRO A 241 21.06 5.52 6.54
CA PRO A 241 22.30 5.82 7.23
C PRO A 241 22.35 7.27 7.78
N LEU A 242 23.18 7.48 8.82
CA LEU A 242 23.43 8.80 9.41
C LEU A 242 24.19 9.72 8.47
#